data_8b250dbfb1f88089178050b407c47402
#
_entry.id   8b250dbfb1f88089178050b407c47402
#
_cell.length_a   1.000
_cell.length_b   1.000
_cell.length_c   1.000
_cell.angle_alpha   90.00
_cell.angle_beta   90.00
_cell.angle_gamma   90.00
#
_symmetry.space_group_name_H-M   'P 1'
#
loop_
_entity.id
_entity.type
_entity.pdbx_description
1 polymer ?
#
loop_
_entity_poly.entity_id
_entity_poly.type
_entity_poly.pdbx_seq_one_letter_code
_entity_poly.pdbx_strand_id
1 'polypeptide(L)'
;MSLEPIVHGGPTTLLSPAGLFPLSLAGYAAAVLVTLVRPAAGVWVLSLGAGVHLFAMALRGWLVGFFPLTNKFESFSAAALAVALVAILTWRPVRLYTVPLVGLACVALAAALRFPTALTFAPPLMQTVWYPLHVPLSFLAYATWAAAAAAGLVWFRDRDAASAADVDSLALRGFALWSLSMICGGIWGVVAWGTYFLWDVKILWSVILWFHYATFIHLRLAPPPWSNPSTRSALALLGFVWVLVAYVGTSFLFGRSSHAF
;
A
#
# COMPACT_ATOMS: atom_id res chain seq x y z
N MET A 1 6.52 -20.94 -22.58
CA MET A 1 7.25 -19.95 -23.39
C MET A 1 8.00 -19.07 -22.42
N SER A 2 9.32 -19.28 -22.25
CA SER A 2 10.16 -18.48 -21.35
C SER A 2 10.28 -17.07 -21.96
N LEU A 3 9.75 -16.06 -21.26
CA LEU A 3 9.96 -14.66 -21.65
C LEU A 3 11.44 -14.35 -21.44
N GLU A 4 12.17 -14.11 -22.50
CA GLU A 4 13.54 -13.65 -22.41
C GLU A 4 13.60 -12.27 -21.74
N PRO A 5 14.57 -12.01 -20.83
CA PRO A 5 14.71 -10.68 -20.21
C PRO A 5 15.07 -9.65 -21.29
N ILE A 6 14.37 -8.52 -21.26
CA ILE A 6 14.48 -7.43 -22.24
C ILE A 6 15.87 -6.77 -22.26
N VAL A 7 16.65 -6.91 -21.19
CA VAL A 7 17.98 -6.31 -21.06
C VAL A 7 18.89 -7.27 -20.32
N HIS A 8 19.89 -7.81 -21.02
CA HIS A 8 21.04 -8.44 -20.38
C HIS A 8 21.83 -7.37 -19.59
N GLY A 9 22.14 -7.68 -18.32
CA GLY A 9 22.71 -6.76 -17.36
C GLY A 9 23.93 -5.99 -17.86
N GLY A 10 23.70 -4.73 -18.16
CA GLY A 10 24.74 -3.72 -18.10
C GLY A 10 25.17 -3.48 -16.65
N PRO A 11 26.35 -2.87 -16.40
CA PRO A 11 26.81 -2.60 -15.06
C PRO A 11 25.75 -1.82 -14.30
N THR A 12 25.38 -2.30 -13.09
CA THR A 12 24.42 -1.64 -12.19
C THR A 12 25.05 -0.34 -11.70
N THR A 13 24.87 0.73 -12.46
CA THR A 13 25.20 2.08 -12.00
C THR A 13 24.13 2.52 -10.99
N LEU A 14 24.48 3.40 -10.06
CA LEU A 14 23.51 3.96 -9.09
C LEU A 14 22.29 4.61 -9.78
N LEU A 15 22.44 5.05 -11.03
CA LEU A 15 21.39 5.66 -11.85
C LEU A 15 20.61 4.63 -12.70
N SER A 16 20.94 3.32 -12.63
CA SER A 16 20.13 2.30 -13.26
C SER A 16 18.83 2.09 -12.43
N PRO A 17 17.73 1.62 -13.04
CA PRO A 17 16.52 1.27 -12.29
C PRO A 17 16.84 0.36 -11.10
N ALA A 18 17.74 -0.60 -11.25
CA ALA A 18 18.15 -1.51 -10.19
C ALA A 18 18.90 -0.81 -9.05
N GLY A 19 19.66 0.25 -9.32
CA GLY A 19 20.39 1.04 -8.30
C GLY A 19 19.51 2.05 -7.56
N LEU A 20 18.48 2.60 -8.21
CA LEU A 20 17.60 3.60 -7.62
C LEU A 20 16.72 3.07 -6.49
N PHE A 21 16.28 1.80 -6.53
CA PHE A 21 15.47 1.20 -5.46
C PHE A 21 16.23 1.03 -4.14
N PRO A 22 17.48 0.51 -4.10
CA PRO A 22 18.32 0.54 -2.89
C PRO A 22 18.58 1.96 -2.36
N LEU A 23 18.76 2.94 -3.24
CA LEU A 23 18.90 4.35 -2.84
C LEU A 23 17.63 4.89 -2.19
N SER A 24 16.47 4.54 -2.73
CA SER A 24 15.17 4.88 -2.13
C SER A 24 14.99 4.23 -0.76
N LEU A 25 15.41 2.96 -0.61
CA LEU A 25 15.39 2.26 0.68
C LEU A 25 16.30 2.95 1.70
N ALA A 26 17.50 3.35 1.31
CA ALA A 26 18.39 4.13 2.17
C ALA A 26 17.76 5.47 2.59
N GLY A 27 17.06 6.15 1.68
CA GLY A 27 16.26 7.34 1.98
C GLY A 27 15.15 7.09 3.00
N TYR A 28 14.42 5.99 2.87
CA TYR A 28 13.37 5.60 3.83
C TYR A 28 13.97 5.23 5.20
N ALA A 29 15.07 4.49 5.24
CA ALA A 29 15.77 4.18 6.49
C ALA A 29 16.29 5.45 7.18
N ALA A 30 16.88 6.37 6.42
CA ALA A 30 17.29 7.67 6.93
C ALA A 30 16.09 8.47 7.47
N ALA A 31 14.94 8.44 6.78
CA ALA A 31 13.71 9.08 7.25
C ALA A 31 13.22 8.50 8.57
N VAL A 32 13.30 7.17 8.79
CA VAL A 32 12.99 6.55 10.09
C VAL A 32 13.90 7.13 11.17
N LEU A 33 15.21 7.13 10.96
CA LEU A 33 16.19 7.63 11.93
C LEU A 33 15.99 9.12 12.26
N VAL A 34 15.78 9.95 11.23
CA VAL A 34 15.51 11.38 11.41
C VAL A 34 14.18 11.59 12.16
N THR A 35 13.14 10.82 11.84
CA THR A 35 11.84 10.92 12.51
C THR A 35 11.93 10.54 14.00
N LEU A 36 12.77 9.58 14.36
CA LEU A 36 13.00 9.21 15.76
C LEU A 36 13.63 10.34 16.57
N VAL A 37 14.48 11.18 15.96
CA VAL A 37 15.17 12.30 16.64
C VAL A 37 14.38 13.59 16.47
N ARG A 38 13.98 13.93 15.25
CA ARG A 38 13.30 15.18 14.85
C ARG A 38 12.07 14.88 13.99
N PRO A 39 10.92 14.56 14.60
CA PRO A 39 9.71 14.16 13.85
C PRO A 39 9.29 15.15 12.76
N ALA A 40 9.45 16.46 13.00
CA ALA A 40 9.10 17.49 12.02
C ALA A 40 10.02 17.51 10.79
N ALA A 41 11.25 17.04 10.91
CA ALA A 41 12.22 17.02 9.80
C ALA A 41 12.11 15.73 8.95
N GLY A 42 11.55 14.67 9.52
CA GLY A 42 11.45 13.36 8.86
C GLY A 42 10.69 13.41 7.53
N VAL A 43 9.69 14.29 7.41
CA VAL A 43 8.90 14.44 6.17
C VAL A 43 9.77 14.83 4.97
N TRP A 44 10.75 15.72 5.15
CA TRP A 44 11.61 16.16 4.05
C TRP A 44 12.51 15.05 3.54
N VAL A 45 13.08 14.25 4.46
CA VAL A 45 13.90 13.09 4.09
C VAL A 45 13.05 12.01 3.42
N LEU A 46 11.84 11.76 3.95
CA LEU A 46 10.90 10.83 3.34
C LEU A 46 10.48 11.29 1.93
N SER A 47 10.21 12.58 1.76
CA SER A 47 9.83 13.16 0.46
C SER A 47 10.93 13.01 -0.59
N LEU A 48 12.18 13.20 -0.19
CA LEU A 48 13.33 12.98 -1.09
C LEU A 48 13.44 11.50 -1.49
N GLY A 49 13.38 10.59 -0.52
CA GLY A 49 13.40 9.14 -0.78
C GLY A 49 12.22 8.69 -1.65
N ALA A 50 11.02 9.21 -1.40
CA ALA A 50 9.82 8.93 -2.19
C ALA A 50 9.93 9.50 -3.62
N GLY A 51 10.54 10.66 -3.79
CA GLY A 51 10.82 11.25 -5.11
C GLY A 51 11.74 10.37 -5.94
N VAL A 52 12.83 9.87 -5.35
CA VAL A 52 13.74 8.92 -6.02
C VAL A 52 12.99 7.62 -6.35
N HIS A 53 12.16 7.11 -5.43
CA HIS A 53 11.36 5.90 -5.64
C HIS A 53 10.35 6.06 -6.77
N LEU A 54 9.61 7.17 -6.78
CA LEU A 54 8.66 7.49 -7.85
C LEU A 54 9.36 7.58 -9.20
N PHE A 55 10.52 8.23 -9.26
CA PHE A 55 11.33 8.30 -10.47
C PHE A 55 11.79 6.91 -10.93
N ALA A 56 12.24 6.05 -10.01
CA ALA A 56 12.64 4.67 -10.32
C ALA A 56 11.48 3.85 -10.91
N MET A 57 10.28 3.97 -10.32
CA MET A 57 9.06 3.32 -10.83
C MET A 57 8.66 3.88 -12.20
N ALA A 58 8.70 5.20 -12.39
CA ALA A 58 8.38 5.83 -13.67
C ALA A 58 9.36 5.40 -14.78
N LEU A 59 10.66 5.40 -14.47
CA LEU A 59 11.70 4.95 -15.41
C LEU A 59 11.50 3.47 -15.78
N ARG A 60 11.17 2.63 -14.80
CA ARG A 60 10.89 1.20 -15.04
C ARG A 60 9.67 1.04 -15.94
N GLY A 61 8.58 1.76 -15.69
CA GLY A 61 7.38 1.74 -16.52
C GLY A 61 7.65 2.21 -17.94
N TRP A 62 8.47 3.25 -18.09
CA TRP A 62 8.91 3.75 -19.41
C TRP A 62 9.67 2.68 -20.20
N LEU A 63 10.63 1.99 -19.56
CA LEU A 63 11.44 0.95 -20.21
C LEU A 63 10.64 -0.28 -20.61
N VAL A 64 9.60 -0.63 -19.84
CA VAL A 64 8.73 -1.78 -20.12
C VAL A 64 7.59 -1.42 -21.09
N GLY A 65 7.28 -0.11 -21.22
CA GLY A 65 6.13 0.37 -22.01
C GLY A 65 4.78 0.09 -21.32
N PHE A 66 4.77 -0.18 -20.02
CA PHE A 66 3.57 -0.44 -19.24
C PHE A 66 3.76 -0.03 -17.77
N PHE A 67 2.66 0.04 -17.01
CA PHE A 67 2.71 0.33 -15.57
C PHE A 67 3.49 -0.76 -14.82
N PRO A 68 4.49 -0.41 -13.96
CA PRO A 68 5.34 -1.36 -13.27
C PRO A 68 4.62 -1.93 -12.03
N LEU A 69 3.63 -2.79 -12.26
CA LEU A 69 2.75 -3.39 -11.25
C LEU A 69 2.54 -4.90 -11.48
N THR A 70 3.38 -5.53 -12.30
CA THR A 70 3.07 -6.83 -12.93
C THR A 70 3.67 -8.04 -12.21
N ASN A 71 4.61 -7.82 -11.30
CA ASN A 71 5.28 -8.88 -10.55
C ASN A 71 5.42 -8.52 -9.06
N LYS A 72 5.89 -9.46 -8.24
CA LYS A 72 5.99 -9.27 -6.78
C LYS A 72 6.92 -8.12 -6.40
N PHE A 73 8.06 -7.94 -7.10
CA PHE A 73 8.95 -6.82 -6.87
C PHE A 73 8.22 -5.48 -7.05
N GLU A 74 7.56 -5.31 -8.18
CA GLU A 74 6.82 -4.09 -8.54
C GLU A 74 5.63 -3.85 -7.61
N SER A 75 4.91 -4.89 -7.25
CA SER A 75 3.75 -4.82 -6.35
C SER A 75 4.16 -4.35 -4.95
N PHE A 76 5.17 -4.95 -4.33
CA PHE A 76 5.68 -4.53 -3.01
C PHE A 76 6.32 -3.14 -3.06
N SER A 77 7.01 -2.81 -4.15
CA SER A 77 7.59 -1.49 -4.39
C SER A 77 6.49 -0.42 -4.48
N ALA A 78 5.44 -0.66 -5.28
CA ALA A 78 4.31 0.26 -5.39
C ALA A 78 3.55 0.42 -4.06
N ALA A 79 3.37 -0.66 -3.29
CA ALA A 79 2.79 -0.60 -1.96
C ALA A 79 3.65 0.27 -1.00
N ALA A 80 4.98 0.11 -1.03
CA ALA A 80 5.89 0.94 -0.25
C ALA A 80 5.80 2.42 -0.62
N LEU A 81 5.75 2.73 -1.92
CA LEU A 81 5.57 4.10 -2.41
C LEU A 81 4.23 4.69 -1.98
N ALA A 82 3.13 3.92 -2.07
CA ALA A 82 1.81 4.36 -1.62
C ALA A 82 1.81 4.71 -0.13
N VAL A 83 2.44 3.88 0.72
CA VAL A 83 2.58 4.16 2.15
C VAL A 83 3.41 5.42 2.39
N ALA A 84 4.53 5.61 1.69
CA ALA A 84 5.35 6.81 1.80
C ALA A 84 4.59 8.08 1.39
N LEU A 85 3.85 8.04 0.27
CA LEU A 85 3.04 9.16 -0.20
C LEU A 85 1.91 9.50 0.79
N VAL A 86 1.18 8.51 1.28
CA VAL A 86 0.13 8.74 2.28
C VAL A 86 0.74 9.28 3.59
N ALA A 87 1.88 8.76 4.03
CA ALA A 87 2.58 9.27 5.21
C ALA A 87 2.98 10.75 5.05
N ILE A 88 3.44 11.17 3.86
CA ILE A 88 3.76 12.57 3.54
C ILE A 88 2.48 13.43 3.57
N LEU A 89 1.43 13.01 2.90
CA LEU A 89 0.17 13.76 2.77
C LEU A 89 -0.59 13.91 4.08
N THR A 90 -0.43 12.94 4.99
CA THR A 90 -1.09 12.93 6.31
C THR A 90 -0.11 13.20 7.46
N TRP A 91 1.04 13.81 7.16
CA TRP A 91 2.13 13.97 8.11
C TRP A 91 1.71 14.67 9.40
N ARG A 92 2.04 14.03 10.50
CA ARG A 92 1.96 14.61 11.84
C ARG A 92 3.30 14.44 12.53
N PRO A 93 3.89 15.49 13.15
CA PRO A 93 5.20 15.39 13.80
C PRO A 93 5.11 14.65 15.16
N VAL A 94 4.38 13.53 15.20
CA VAL A 94 4.18 12.65 16.36
C VAL A 94 4.84 11.32 16.06
N ARG A 95 5.85 10.95 16.85
CA ARG A 95 6.62 9.71 16.61
C ARG A 95 5.75 8.46 16.52
N LEU A 96 4.76 8.34 17.40
CA LEU A 96 3.85 7.18 17.42
C LEU A 96 2.98 7.08 16.16
N TYR A 97 2.79 8.18 15.43
CA TYR A 97 2.11 8.20 14.14
C TYR A 97 3.06 7.95 12.98
N THR A 98 4.17 8.70 12.92
CA THR A 98 5.05 8.72 11.74
C THR A 98 6.00 7.54 11.66
N VAL A 99 6.58 7.10 12.79
CA VAL A 99 7.58 6.01 12.79
C VAL A 99 6.99 4.70 12.27
N PRO A 100 5.78 4.25 12.68
CA PRO A 100 5.18 3.06 12.12
C PRO A 100 4.93 3.15 10.61
N LEU A 101 4.47 4.30 10.10
CA LEU A 101 4.20 4.49 8.67
C LEU A 101 5.49 4.49 7.84
N VAL A 102 6.48 5.29 8.24
CA VAL A 102 7.78 5.33 7.54
C VAL A 102 8.49 3.97 7.63
N GLY A 103 8.41 3.31 8.80
CA GLY A 103 8.91 1.95 9.00
C GLY A 103 8.22 0.93 8.08
N LEU A 104 6.89 1.03 7.92
CA LEU A 104 6.14 0.16 7.01
C LEU A 104 6.58 0.35 5.56
N ALA A 105 6.77 1.59 5.09
CA ALA A 105 7.30 1.87 3.75
C ALA A 105 8.71 1.28 3.57
N CYS A 106 9.58 1.43 4.57
CA CYS A 106 10.91 0.87 4.58
C CYS A 106 10.89 -0.67 4.49
N VAL A 107 10.08 -1.33 5.33
CA VAL A 107 9.93 -2.79 5.34
C VAL A 107 9.34 -3.31 4.03
N ALA A 108 8.33 -2.64 3.49
CA ALA A 108 7.71 -3.04 2.22
C ALA A 108 8.70 -2.95 1.05
N LEU A 109 9.51 -1.89 0.97
CA LEU A 109 10.54 -1.76 -0.07
C LEU A 109 11.69 -2.76 0.13
N ALA A 110 12.10 -3.00 1.37
CA ALA A 110 13.09 -4.03 1.69
C ALA A 110 12.59 -5.45 1.30
N ALA A 111 11.30 -5.73 1.52
CA ALA A 111 10.67 -6.96 1.05
C ALA A 111 10.63 -7.05 -0.48
N ALA A 112 10.34 -5.94 -1.18
CA ALA A 112 10.38 -5.89 -2.65
C ALA A 112 11.73 -6.33 -3.18
N LEU A 113 12.83 -5.84 -2.61
CA LEU A 113 14.20 -6.14 -3.03
C LEU A 113 14.63 -7.61 -2.82
N ARG A 114 13.79 -8.45 -2.20
CA ARG A 114 14.00 -9.91 -2.11
C ARG A 114 13.56 -10.65 -3.37
N PHE A 115 12.83 -9.99 -4.25
CA PHE A 115 12.35 -10.57 -5.50
C PHE A 115 13.21 -10.13 -6.69
N PRO A 116 13.22 -10.91 -7.80
CA PRO A 116 13.95 -10.55 -9.02
C PRO A 116 13.54 -9.16 -9.55
N THR A 117 14.53 -8.32 -9.83
CA THR A 117 14.34 -6.96 -10.34
C THR A 117 14.37 -6.89 -11.87
N ALA A 118 14.51 -8.02 -12.58
CA ALA A 118 14.52 -8.07 -14.02
C ALA A 118 13.29 -7.37 -14.63
N LEU A 119 13.49 -6.72 -15.78
CA LEU A 119 12.39 -6.13 -16.53
C LEU A 119 11.63 -7.25 -17.26
N THR A 120 10.33 -7.30 -17.07
CA THR A 120 9.43 -8.28 -17.69
C THR A 120 8.28 -7.58 -18.37
N PHE A 121 7.79 -8.09 -19.49
CA PHE A 121 6.58 -7.59 -20.12
C PHE A 121 5.34 -7.92 -19.28
N ALA A 122 4.38 -7.01 -19.30
CA ALA A 122 3.09 -7.26 -18.68
C ALA A 122 2.39 -8.44 -19.38
N PRO A 123 1.88 -9.45 -18.61
CA PRO A 123 1.05 -10.50 -19.19
C PRO A 123 -0.19 -9.91 -19.87
N PRO A 124 -0.72 -10.54 -20.95
CA PRO A 124 -1.88 -10.02 -21.69
C PRO A 124 -3.10 -9.70 -20.83
N LEU A 125 -3.35 -10.50 -19.78
CA LEU A 125 -4.45 -10.28 -18.84
C LEU A 125 -4.34 -8.95 -18.07
N MET A 126 -3.13 -8.40 -17.91
CA MET A 126 -2.89 -7.13 -17.23
C MET A 126 -2.91 -5.93 -18.18
N GLN A 127 -2.79 -6.15 -19.49
CA GLN A 127 -2.72 -5.10 -20.51
C GLN A 127 -4.10 -4.49 -20.78
N THR A 128 -4.74 -3.98 -19.72
CA THR A 128 -6.04 -3.31 -19.75
C THR A 128 -5.93 -1.99 -18.98
N VAL A 129 -6.84 -1.06 -19.21
CA VAL A 129 -6.92 0.18 -18.42
C VAL A 129 -7.36 -0.08 -16.98
N TRP A 130 -8.10 -1.15 -16.73
CA TRP A 130 -8.70 -1.44 -15.43
C TRP A 130 -7.68 -1.94 -14.41
N TYR A 131 -6.68 -2.71 -14.86
CA TYR A 131 -5.62 -3.23 -13.98
C TYR A 131 -4.78 -2.12 -13.34
N PRO A 132 -4.19 -1.16 -14.09
CA PRO A 132 -3.43 -0.04 -13.52
C PRO A 132 -4.30 0.99 -12.77
N LEU A 133 -5.61 0.95 -12.88
CA LEU A 133 -6.50 1.71 -12.00
C LEU A 133 -6.77 0.96 -10.68
N HIS A 134 -7.06 -0.34 -10.76
CA HIS A 134 -7.36 -1.17 -9.61
C HIS A 134 -6.21 -1.24 -8.60
N VAL A 135 -5.01 -1.57 -9.06
CA VAL A 135 -3.88 -1.88 -8.15
C VAL A 135 -3.40 -0.66 -7.35
N PRO A 136 -3.16 0.53 -7.94
CA PRO A 136 -2.78 1.71 -7.16
C PRO A 136 -3.87 2.17 -6.18
N LEU A 137 -5.15 2.10 -6.58
CA LEU A 137 -6.26 2.41 -5.67
C LEU A 137 -6.29 1.48 -4.46
N SER A 138 -6.01 0.19 -4.66
CA SER A 138 -5.86 -0.79 -3.57
C SER A 138 -4.75 -0.40 -2.62
N PHE A 139 -3.55 -0.08 -3.13
CA PHE A 139 -2.42 0.29 -2.29
C PHE A 139 -2.61 1.60 -1.57
N LEU A 140 -3.24 2.59 -2.20
CA LEU A 140 -3.62 3.85 -1.55
C LEU A 140 -4.64 3.62 -0.44
N ALA A 141 -5.62 2.74 -0.64
CA ALA A 141 -6.58 2.35 0.41
C ALA A 141 -5.86 1.69 1.60
N TYR A 142 -4.99 0.71 1.35
CA TYR A 142 -4.20 0.03 2.39
C TYR A 142 -3.29 0.99 3.16
N ALA A 143 -2.61 1.89 2.46
CA ALA A 143 -1.76 2.92 3.07
C ALA A 143 -2.59 3.90 3.93
N THR A 144 -3.77 4.29 3.45
CA THR A 144 -4.67 5.18 4.19
C THR A 144 -5.20 4.51 5.45
N TRP A 145 -5.50 3.21 5.41
CA TRP A 145 -5.90 2.43 6.58
C TRP A 145 -4.74 2.17 7.54
N ALA A 146 -3.51 2.03 7.05
CA ALA A 146 -2.32 2.04 7.91
C ALA A 146 -2.18 3.37 8.66
N ALA A 147 -2.44 4.50 8.00
CA ALA A 147 -2.45 5.81 8.64
C ALA A 147 -3.60 5.96 9.65
N ALA A 148 -4.78 5.41 9.38
CA ALA A 148 -5.89 5.35 10.34
C ALA A 148 -5.51 4.54 11.59
N ALA A 149 -4.85 3.40 11.41
CA ALA A 149 -4.35 2.57 12.52
C ALA A 149 -3.28 3.32 13.33
N ALA A 150 -2.34 4.01 12.68
CA ALA A 150 -1.34 4.85 13.35
C ALA A 150 -1.99 5.99 14.16
N ALA A 151 -3.03 6.64 13.62
CA ALA A 151 -3.83 7.63 14.36
C ALA A 151 -4.55 6.99 15.56
N GLY A 152 -5.04 5.77 15.42
CA GLY A 152 -5.63 4.99 16.51
C GLY A 152 -4.64 4.73 17.65
N LEU A 153 -3.38 4.42 17.33
CA LEU A 153 -2.31 4.28 18.37
C LEU A 153 -2.10 5.59 19.13
N VAL A 154 -2.04 6.72 18.42
CA VAL A 154 -1.91 8.05 19.06
C VAL A 154 -3.10 8.31 19.95
N TRP A 155 -4.32 8.04 19.47
CA TRP A 155 -5.52 8.23 20.28
C TRP A 155 -5.51 7.37 21.56
N PHE A 156 -5.07 6.11 21.50
CA PHE A 156 -4.98 5.28 22.71
C PHE A 156 -4.02 5.83 23.75
N ARG A 157 -2.96 6.52 23.33
CA ARG A 157 -2.01 7.18 24.23
C ARG A 157 -2.53 8.51 24.75
N ASP A 158 -2.98 9.38 23.87
CA ASP A 158 -3.20 10.81 24.18
C ASP A 158 -4.69 11.15 24.44
N ARG A 159 -5.61 10.30 23.99
CA ARG A 159 -7.07 10.46 24.12
C ARG A 159 -7.61 11.78 23.55
N ASP A 160 -6.91 12.36 22.59
CA ASP A 160 -7.23 13.65 22.00
C ASP A 160 -8.26 13.56 20.86
N ALA A 161 -9.09 14.63 20.73
CA ALA A 161 -10.16 14.68 19.72
C ALA A 161 -9.61 14.71 18.29
N ALA A 162 -8.42 15.27 18.07
CA ALA A 162 -7.83 15.39 16.75
C ALA A 162 -7.42 14.01 16.21
N SER A 163 -6.81 13.17 17.05
CA SER A 163 -6.48 11.79 16.66
C SER A 163 -7.73 10.95 16.38
N ALA A 164 -8.80 11.13 17.17
CA ALA A 164 -10.09 10.48 16.89
C ALA A 164 -10.68 10.92 15.53
N ALA A 165 -10.62 12.20 15.22
CA ALA A 165 -11.10 12.74 13.94
C ALA A 165 -10.28 12.22 12.75
N ASP A 166 -8.97 12.00 12.93
CA ASP A 166 -8.13 11.41 11.89
C ASP A 166 -8.47 9.94 11.65
N VAL A 167 -8.67 9.14 12.71
CA VAL A 167 -9.13 7.75 12.57
C VAL A 167 -10.37 7.70 11.69
N ASP A 168 -11.37 8.54 11.98
CA ASP A 168 -12.62 8.58 11.23
C ASP A 168 -12.41 9.01 9.77
N SER A 169 -11.66 10.08 9.56
CA SER A 169 -11.43 10.65 8.23
C SER A 169 -10.62 9.70 7.34
N LEU A 170 -9.57 9.10 7.89
CA LEU A 170 -8.71 8.18 7.13
C LEU A 170 -9.41 6.83 6.87
N ALA A 171 -10.17 6.31 7.83
CA ALA A 171 -10.97 5.10 7.61
C ALA A 171 -11.98 5.31 6.47
N LEU A 172 -12.69 6.44 6.45
CA LEU A 172 -13.66 6.76 5.40
C LEU A 172 -12.99 6.94 4.02
N ARG A 173 -11.87 7.67 3.95
CA ARG A 173 -11.12 7.87 2.69
C ARG A 173 -10.60 6.54 2.16
N GLY A 174 -10.04 5.70 3.03
CA GLY A 174 -9.60 4.35 2.65
C GLY A 174 -10.75 3.49 2.12
N PHE A 175 -11.94 3.56 2.75
CA PHE A 175 -13.12 2.84 2.29
C PHE A 175 -13.60 3.30 0.91
N ALA A 176 -13.58 4.61 0.64
CA ALA A 176 -13.93 5.15 -0.68
C ALA A 176 -12.94 4.68 -1.76
N LEU A 177 -11.63 4.76 -1.49
CA LEU A 177 -10.58 4.27 -2.40
C LEU A 177 -10.71 2.75 -2.65
N TRP A 178 -10.97 1.98 -1.59
CA TRP A 178 -11.15 0.54 -1.69
C TRP A 178 -12.38 0.14 -2.49
N SER A 179 -13.51 0.82 -2.25
CA SER A 179 -14.75 0.58 -3.00
C SER A 179 -14.56 0.85 -4.50
N LEU A 180 -13.89 1.96 -4.84
CA LEU A 180 -13.55 2.28 -6.22
C LEU A 180 -12.58 1.25 -6.81
N SER A 181 -11.59 0.83 -6.04
CA SER A 181 -10.67 -0.24 -6.43
C SER A 181 -11.41 -1.55 -6.72
N MET A 182 -12.35 -1.95 -5.86
CA MET A 182 -13.15 -3.17 -6.07
C MET A 182 -13.99 -3.10 -7.35
N ILE A 183 -14.56 -1.94 -7.68
CA ILE A 183 -15.30 -1.74 -8.94
C ILE A 183 -14.35 -1.93 -10.14
N CYS A 184 -13.20 -1.25 -10.13
CA CYS A 184 -12.19 -1.39 -11.19
C CYS A 184 -11.70 -2.83 -11.31
N GLY A 185 -11.45 -3.50 -10.18
CA GLY A 185 -11.02 -4.89 -10.11
C GLY A 185 -12.06 -5.89 -10.60
N GLY A 186 -13.35 -5.64 -10.30
CA GLY A 186 -14.46 -6.44 -10.84
C GLY A 186 -14.58 -6.33 -12.36
N ILE A 187 -14.48 -5.09 -12.90
CA ILE A 187 -14.49 -4.88 -14.36
C ILE A 187 -13.26 -5.54 -14.99
N TRP A 188 -12.07 -5.40 -14.37
CA TRP A 188 -10.88 -6.12 -14.82
C TRP A 188 -11.09 -7.63 -14.82
N GLY A 189 -11.75 -8.17 -13.79
CA GLY A 189 -12.07 -9.60 -13.68
C GLY A 189 -12.93 -10.12 -14.84
N VAL A 190 -13.91 -9.32 -15.30
CA VAL A 190 -14.69 -9.65 -16.50
C VAL A 190 -13.80 -9.76 -17.75
N VAL A 191 -12.87 -8.82 -17.91
CA VAL A 191 -11.96 -8.83 -19.07
C VAL A 191 -10.96 -9.99 -18.99
N ALA A 192 -10.44 -10.27 -17.77
CA ALA A 192 -9.38 -11.26 -17.58
C ALA A 192 -9.92 -12.70 -17.49
N TRP A 193 -11.08 -12.90 -16.87
CA TRP A 193 -11.61 -14.24 -16.53
C TRP A 193 -13.08 -14.46 -16.93
N GLY A 194 -13.73 -13.49 -17.55
CA GLY A 194 -15.13 -13.57 -17.96
C GLY A 194 -16.15 -13.46 -16.82
N THR A 195 -15.71 -13.09 -15.62
CA THR A 195 -16.61 -12.96 -14.44
C THR A 195 -16.18 -11.81 -13.52
N TYR A 196 -17.15 -11.13 -12.91
CA TYR A 196 -16.89 -10.09 -11.90
C TYR A 196 -16.34 -10.64 -10.58
N PHE A 197 -16.61 -11.89 -10.26
CA PHE A 197 -16.26 -12.48 -8.98
C PHE A 197 -15.80 -13.91 -9.16
N LEU A 198 -14.55 -14.15 -8.78
CA LEU A 198 -14.01 -15.50 -8.62
C LEU A 198 -14.04 -15.89 -7.14
N TRP A 199 -14.35 -17.13 -6.84
CA TRP A 199 -14.24 -17.71 -5.50
C TRP A 199 -12.75 -18.00 -5.18
N ASP A 200 -11.97 -16.93 -5.12
CA ASP A 200 -10.55 -16.93 -4.81
C ASP A 200 -10.33 -16.37 -3.41
N VAL A 201 -9.37 -16.92 -2.67
CA VAL A 201 -9.08 -16.49 -1.29
C VAL A 201 -8.79 -14.99 -1.21
N LYS A 202 -8.10 -14.42 -2.21
CA LYS A 202 -7.78 -12.99 -2.24
C LYS A 202 -9.04 -12.12 -2.40
N ILE A 203 -9.96 -12.56 -3.26
CA ILE A 203 -11.23 -11.85 -3.46
C ILE A 203 -12.12 -11.97 -2.22
N LEU A 204 -12.16 -13.12 -1.55
CA LEU A 204 -12.89 -13.27 -0.30
C LEU A 204 -12.38 -12.32 0.79
N TRP A 205 -11.05 -12.21 0.95
CA TRP A 205 -10.45 -11.26 1.89
C TRP A 205 -10.72 -9.80 1.50
N SER A 206 -10.83 -9.51 0.20
CA SER A 206 -11.23 -8.18 -0.29
C SER A 206 -12.64 -7.80 0.16
N VAL A 207 -13.56 -8.75 0.12
CA VAL A 207 -14.96 -8.59 0.61
C VAL A 207 -14.99 -8.44 2.12
N ILE A 208 -14.20 -9.25 2.86
CA ILE A 208 -14.09 -9.14 4.32
C ILE A 208 -13.61 -7.75 4.73
N LEU A 209 -12.59 -7.21 4.05
CA LEU A 209 -12.11 -5.85 4.28
C LEU A 209 -13.19 -4.80 4.02
N TRP A 210 -13.94 -4.95 2.94
CA TRP A 210 -15.02 -4.03 2.61
C TRP A 210 -16.10 -4.03 3.71
N PHE A 211 -16.55 -5.18 4.16
CA PHE A 211 -17.54 -5.30 5.24
C PHE A 211 -17.01 -4.79 6.58
N HIS A 212 -15.73 -5.02 6.89
CA HIS A 212 -15.10 -4.48 8.10
C HIS A 212 -15.17 -2.95 8.16
N TYR A 213 -14.79 -2.27 7.08
CA TYR A 213 -14.83 -0.80 7.04
C TYR A 213 -16.24 -0.24 6.82
N ALA A 214 -17.13 -0.97 6.16
CA ALA A 214 -18.57 -0.64 6.15
C ALA A 214 -19.13 -0.67 7.57
N THR A 215 -18.80 -1.70 8.36
CA THR A 215 -19.18 -1.79 9.78
C THR A 215 -18.59 -0.62 10.57
N PHE A 216 -17.33 -0.27 10.36
CA PHE A 216 -16.71 0.92 11.00
C PHE A 216 -17.54 2.18 10.75
N ILE A 217 -17.97 2.43 9.49
CA ILE A 217 -18.76 3.62 9.13
C ILE A 217 -20.13 3.59 9.80
N HIS A 218 -20.81 2.45 9.84
CA HIS A 218 -22.11 2.32 10.52
C HIS A 218 -21.98 2.57 12.02
N LEU A 219 -20.94 2.04 12.67
CA LEU A 219 -20.69 2.28 14.09
C LEU A 219 -20.35 3.74 14.39
N ARG A 220 -19.68 4.46 13.46
CA ARG A 220 -19.45 5.91 13.60
C ARG A 220 -20.76 6.69 13.66
N LEU A 221 -21.78 6.25 12.92
CA LEU A 221 -23.09 6.89 12.84
C LEU A 221 -24.07 6.38 13.91
N ALA A 222 -23.72 5.31 14.62
CA ALA A 222 -24.57 4.71 15.65
C ALA A 222 -24.64 5.58 16.91
N PRO A 223 -25.72 5.43 17.73
CA PRO A 223 -25.78 6.10 19.02
C PRO A 223 -24.75 5.51 20.01
N PRO A 224 -24.36 6.26 21.07
CA PRO A 224 -23.59 5.70 22.17
C PRO A 224 -24.28 4.47 22.80
N PRO A 225 -23.53 3.48 23.28
CA PRO A 225 -22.05 3.48 23.45
C PRO A 225 -21.27 3.00 22.23
N TRP A 226 -21.93 2.64 21.13
CA TRP A 226 -21.30 2.00 19.97
C TRP A 226 -20.37 2.94 19.18
N SER A 227 -20.68 4.24 19.14
CA SER A 227 -19.93 5.27 18.41
C SER A 227 -18.72 5.85 19.19
N ASN A 228 -18.24 5.20 20.25
CA ASN A 228 -17.13 5.75 21.03
C ASN A 228 -15.79 5.67 20.26
N PRO A 229 -14.87 6.66 20.49
CA PRO A 229 -13.58 6.68 19.81
C PRO A 229 -12.69 5.46 20.10
N SER A 230 -12.84 4.81 21.27
CA SER A 230 -12.08 3.61 21.62
C SER A 230 -12.40 2.46 20.69
N THR A 231 -13.69 2.20 20.47
CA THR A 231 -14.15 1.14 19.55
C THR A 231 -13.67 1.41 18.13
N ARG A 232 -13.79 2.65 17.63
CA ARG A 232 -13.36 3.01 16.29
C ARG A 232 -11.85 2.91 16.10
N SER A 233 -11.04 3.35 17.09
CA SER A 233 -9.59 3.19 17.07
C SER A 233 -9.17 1.72 17.10
N ALA A 234 -9.84 0.88 17.89
CA ALA A 234 -9.59 -0.56 17.92
C ALA A 234 -9.95 -1.22 16.58
N LEU A 235 -11.06 -0.83 15.95
CA LEU A 235 -11.44 -1.31 14.62
C LEU A 235 -10.47 -0.87 13.54
N ALA A 236 -9.92 0.36 13.61
CA ALA A 236 -8.89 0.80 12.67
C ALA A 236 -7.61 -0.05 12.78
N LEU A 237 -7.18 -0.40 13.99
CA LEU A 237 -6.04 -1.31 14.22
C LEU A 237 -6.33 -2.72 13.70
N LEU A 238 -7.51 -3.28 14.02
CA LEU A 238 -7.91 -4.60 13.53
C LEU A 238 -8.04 -4.62 12.01
N GLY A 239 -8.61 -3.56 11.42
CA GLY A 239 -8.72 -3.42 9.97
C GLY A 239 -7.36 -3.43 9.27
N PHE A 240 -6.33 -2.83 9.87
CA PHE A 240 -4.97 -2.92 9.33
C PHE A 240 -4.39 -4.34 9.44
N VAL A 241 -4.71 -5.09 10.50
CA VAL A 241 -4.34 -6.52 10.57
C VAL A 241 -4.98 -7.29 9.40
N TRP A 242 -6.26 -7.02 9.10
CA TRP A 242 -6.92 -7.64 7.94
C TRP A 242 -6.29 -7.22 6.61
N VAL A 243 -5.78 -5.99 6.47
CA VAL A 243 -5.00 -5.57 5.30
C VAL A 243 -3.75 -6.44 5.13
N LEU A 244 -3.01 -6.68 6.23
CA LEU A 244 -1.82 -7.55 6.17
C LEU A 244 -2.19 -8.99 5.79
N VAL A 245 -3.29 -9.54 6.31
CA VAL A 245 -3.77 -10.86 5.91
C VAL A 245 -4.19 -10.87 4.44
N ALA A 246 -4.98 -9.88 3.99
CA ALA A 246 -5.47 -9.81 2.62
C ALA A 246 -4.35 -9.63 1.58
N TYR A 247 -3.31 -8.87 1.90
CA TYR A 247 -2.23 -8.60 0.95
C TYR A 247 -1.07 -9.58 1.10
N VAL A 248 -0.50 -9.69 2.30
CA VAL A 248 0.68 -10.54 2.54
C VAL A 248 0.26 -11.99 2.77
N GLY A 249 -0.74 -12.23 3.62
CA GLY A 249 -1.21 -13.57 3.96
C GLY A 249 -1.68 -14.35 2.75
N THR A 250 -2.54 -13.75 1.91
CA THR A 250 -3.03 -14.42 0.70
C THR A 250 -1.94 -14.67 -0.34
N SER A 251 -0.89 -13.85 -0.36
CA SER A 251 0.22 -13.99 -1.31
C SER A 251 1.20 -15.09 -0.94
N PHE A 252 1.28 -15.50 0.35
CA PHE A 252 2.31 -16.43 0.83
C PHE A 252 1.76 -17.63 1.63
N LEU A 253 0.60 -17.49 2.30
CA LEU A 253 0.12 -18.50 3.26
C LEU A 253 -1.03 -19.38 2.73
N PHE A 254 -1.84 -18.87 1.79
CA PHE A 254 -3.09 -19.52 1.40
C PHE A 254 -3.06 -20.26 0.04
N GLY A 255 -1.89 -20.67 -0.43
CA GLY A 255 -1.78 -21.53 -1.59
C GLY A 255 -1.99 -20.83 -2.93
N ARG A 256 -2.46 -21.58 -3.94
CA ARG A 256 -2.60 -21.08 -5.31
C ARG A 256 -3.79 -20.12 -5.40
N SER A 257 -3.51 -18.85 -5.67
CA SER A 257 -4.48 -17.83 -6.04
C SER A 257 -4.39 -17.55 -7.55
N SER A 258 -5.51 -17.27 -8.19
CA SER A 258 -5.55 -16.78 -9.60
C SER A 258 -4.82 -15.44 -9.77
N HIS A 259 -4.48 -14.77 -8.66
CA HIS A 259 -3.71 -13.53 -8.58
C HIS A 259 -2.24 -13.76 -8.18
N ALA A 260 -1.72 -15.00 -8.23
CA ALA A 260 -0.32 -15.31 -7.96
C ALA A 260 0.53 -14.99 -9.19
N PHE A 261 0.99 -13.77 -9.32
CA PHE A 261 1.90 -13.29 -10.36
C PHE A 261 3.31 -13.13 -9.81
#